data_b66ccce31913805174dd49a746ce31c8
#
_entry.id   b66ccce31913805174dd49a746ce31c8
#
_cell.length_a   1.000
_cell.length_b   1.000
_cell.length_c   1.000
_cell.angle_alpha   90.00
_cell.angle_beta   90.00
_cell.angle_gamma   90.00
#
_symmetry.space_group_name_H-M   'P 1'
#
loop_
_entity.id
_entity.type
_entity.pdbx_description
1 polymer ?
#
loop_
_entity_poly.entity_id
_entity_poly.type
_entity_poly.pdbx_seq_one_letter_code
_entity_poly.pdbx_strand_id
1 'polypeptide(L)'
;MEVPELETIWNQMKIHPITGEEKPFPIGSDGMNKSVFEKQLTLQLNEIVRKVNTINSFGETSYQFGTLVYYERKKSAGGTRKIYLPRLKDQLVLKWLHTHLINAAKNKGITLQTKSPLEVVKRFREELSLYDNPVVVRTDLTAFFDSIPRDRVVDLASTLDIPKEAQQLLRAWSKTIMGRPMWITGKSKDEEIFGLPQGLSLSATLAELWGDEIERKMSPYVKLFRFVDDITFVCSSEEEALHFLTLLREVITEMELVISEKKTQIALLTEGIPWLGMVHYPSEVIADQDRLEKWGKRFVHLRKEISLEFKTNPLKDKKELLDLFYYNVKQELKGKTSARPQWYSIVKDVGQWKKMDQMLHAQFKILHKQLGIPLPKDANLPSIHKHMLSRNKAL
;
A
#
# COMPACT_ATOMS: atom_id res chain seq x y z
N MET A 1 25.69 12.52 -3.61
CA MET A 1 24.48 12.82 -4.43
C MET A 1 24.85 13.70 -5.60
N GLU A 2 24.38 13.38 -6.82
CA GLU A 2 24.74 14.10 -8.07
C GLU A 2 23.48 14.48 -8.86
N VAL A 3 23.59 15.53 -9.71
CA VAL A 3 22.47 16.03 -10.52
C VAL A 3 21.90 14.99 -11.48
N PRO A 4 22.72 14.22 -12.27
CA PRO A 4 22.20 13.23 -13.21
C PRO A 4 21.38 12.11 -12.53
N GLU A 5 21.77 11.74 -11.31
CA GLU A 5 21.06 10.75 -10.50
C GLU A 5 19.66 11.25 -10.13
N LEU A 6 19.54 12.48 -9.65
CA LEU A 6 18.27 13.11 -9.31
C LEU A 6 17.38 13.32 -10.54
N GLU A 7 17.95 13.67 -11.68
CA GLU A 7 17.22 13.82 -12.93
C GLU A 7 16.62 12.49 -13.40
N THR A 8 17.37 11.41 -13.29
CA THR A 8 16.89 10.04 -13.56
C THR A 8 15.73 9.69 -12.66
N ILE A 9 15.83 9.95 -11.37
CA ILE A 9 14.74 9.69 -10.40
C ILE A 9 13.51 10.55 -10.72
N TRP A 10 13.69 11.83 -11.06
CA TRP A 10 12.60 12.71 -11.44
C TRP A 10 11.83 12.16 -12.66
N ASN A 11 12.56 11.73 -13.68
CA ASN A 11 11.95 11.14 -14.87
C ASN A 11 11.18 9.84 -14.57
N GLN A 12 11.70 8.98 -13.71
CA GLN A 12 11.00 7.78 -13.23
C GLN A 12 9.74 8.12 -12.42
N MET A 13 9.80 9.15 -11.58
CA MET A 13 8.67 9.59 -10.76
C MET A 13 7.48 10.07 -11.59
N LYS A 14 7.69 10.57 -12.80
CA LYS A 14 6.64 11.06 -13.71
C LYS A 14 5.81 9.95 -14.33
N ILE A 15 6.34 8.76 -14.41
CA ILE A 15 5.73 7.64 -15.13
C ILE A 15 5.01 6.70 -14.15
N HIS A 16 3.81 6.26 -14.53
CA HIS A 16 3.08 5.28 -13.77
C HIS A 16 3.72 3.89 -13.98
N PRO A 17 4.12 3.18 -12.90
CA PRO A 17 4.93 1.96 -13.02
C PRO A 17 4.22 0.80 -13.73
N ILE A 18 2.89 0.81 -13.79
CA ILE A 18 2.10 -0.27 -14.40
C ILE A 18 1.65 0.09 -15.82
N THR A 19 1.21 1.34 -16.05
CA THR A 19 0.64 1.74 -17.34
C THR A 19 1.67 2.34 -18.28
N GLY A 20 2.82 2.79 -17.77
CA GLY A 20 3.82 3.54 -18.55
C GLY A 20 3.38 4.95 -18.94
N GLU A 21 2.19 5.37 -18.52
CA GLU A 21 1.65 6.69 -18.82
C GLU A 21 2.16 7.74 -17.84
N GLU A 22 2.12 8.98 -18.24
CA GLU A 22 2.43 10.08 -17.33
C GLU A 22 1.37 10.17 -16.23
N LYS A 23 1.81 10.20 -14.98
CA LYS A 23 0.89 10.28 -13.84
C LYS A 23 0.71 11.71 -13.36
N PRO A 24 -0.48 12.07 -12.84
CA PRO A 24 -0.69 13.34 -12.19
C PRO A 24 0.21 13.46 -10.95
N PHE A 25 0.85 14.61 -10.80
CA PHE A 25 1.64 14.95 -9.64
C PHE A 25 0.83 15.80 -8.67
N PRO A 26 0.84 15.48 -7.37
CA PRO A 26 0.25 16.37 -6.39
C PRO A 26 1.02 17.69 -6.30
N ILE A 27 0.34 18.76 -5.96
CA ILE A 27 0.97 20.04 -5.65
C ILE A 27 1.78 19.85 -4.36
N GLY A 28 3.01 20.34 -4.33
CA GLY A 28 3.86 20.29 -3.14
C GLY A 28 3.30 21.11 -1.97
N SER A 29 3.78 20.86 -0.76
CA SER A 29 3.37 21.63 0.44
C SER A 29 3.73 23.11 0.37
N ASP A 30 4.61 23.47 -0.55
CA ASP A 30 5.01 24.85 -0.90
C ASP A 30 4.15 25.48 -2.01
N GLY A 31 3.10 24.81 -2.46
CA GLY A 31 2.25 25.25 -3.57
C GLY A 31 2.86 25.03 -4.96
N MET A 32 4.07 24.51 -5.07
CA MET A 32 4.72 24.25 -6.34
C MET A 32 4.09 23.06 -7.06
N ASN A 33 3.67 23.26 -8.31
CA ASN A 33 3.21 22.17 -9.17
C ASN A 33 4.31 21.66 -10.09
N LYS A 34 4.07 20.51 -10.76
CA LYS A 34 5.01 19.85 -11.66
C LYS A 34 5.54 20.79 -12.74
N SER A 35 4.66 21.52 -13.42
CA SER A 35 5.04 22.40 -14.55
C SER A 35 5.97 23.53 -14.12
N VAL A 36 5.73 24.14 -12.96
CA VAL A 36 6.62 25.18 -12.39
C VAL A 36 7.95 24.58 -11.99
N PHE A 37 7.95 23.42 -11.36
CA PHE A 37 9.17 22.72 -10.97
C PHE A 37 10.05 22.38 -12.19
N GLU A 38 9.44 21.86 -13.27
CA GLU A 38 10.15 21.49 -14.50
C GLU A 38 10.77 22.70 -15.23
N LYS A 39 10.10 23.84 -15.21
CA LYS A 39 10.71 25.09 -15.75
C LYS A 39 11.98 25.52 -15.04
N GLN A 40 12.14 25.11 -13.78
CA GLN A 40 13.27 25.43 -12.93
C GLN A 40 14.11 24.19 -12.58
N LEU A 41 13.93 23.07 -13.28
CA LEU A 41 14.47 21.77 -12.91
C LEU A 41 15.98 21.82 -12.60
N THR A 42 16.78 22.31 -13.55
CA THR A 42 18.24 22.40 -13.38
C THR A 42 18.63 23.22 -12.15
N LEU A 43 17.94 24.34 -11.91
CA LEU A 43 18.21 25.18 -10.73
C LEU A 43 17.86 24.44 -9.44
N GLN A 44 16.70 23.78 -9.38
CA GLN A 44 16.25 23.01 -8.22
C GLN A 44 17.19 21.84 -7.92
N LEU A 45 17.62 21.09 -8.95
CA LEU A 45 18.54 19.97 -8.78
C LEU A 45 19.91 20.42 -8.27
N ASN A 46 20.48 21.49 -8.84
CA ASN A 46 21.76 22.06 -8.39
C ASN A 46 21.66 22.57 -6.93
N GLU A 47 20.55 23.21 -6.56
CA GLU A 47 20.30 23.66 -5.18
C GLU A 47 20.26 22.48 -4.20
N ILE A 48 19.55 21.40 -4.55
CA ILE A 48 19.47 20.18 -3.73
C ILE A 48 20.88 19.61 -3.52
N VAL A 49 21.61 19.33 -4.62
CA VAL A 49 22.96 18.74 -4.57
C VAL A 49 23.91 19.59 -3.75
N ARG A 50 23.92 20.91 -3.99
CA ARG A 50 24.76 21.84 -3.22
C ARG A 50 24.44 21.76 -1.73
N LYS A 51 23.17 21.82 -1.33
CA LYS A 51 22.78 21.79 0.08
C LYS A 51 23.06 20.44 0.73
N VAL A 52 22.83 19.34 0.03
CA VAL A 52 23.11 17.98 0.55
C VAL A 52 24.60 17.79 0.79
N ASN A 53 25.43 18.22 -0.15
CA ASN A 53 26.89 18.05 -0.08
C ASN A 53 27.61 19.12 0.78
N THR A 54 26.91 20.18 1.22
CA THR A 54 27.41 21.15 2.17
C THR A 54 27.18 20.68 3.59
N ILE A 55 28.26 20.46 4.33
CA ILE A 55 28.26 19.99 5.70
C ILE A 55 28.59 21.15 6.64
N ASN A 56 27.82 21.30 7.71
CA ASN A 56 28.09 22.29 8.76
C ASN A 56 29.20 21.81 9.72
N SER A 57 29.61 22.67 10.66
CA SER A 57 30.65 22.37 11.66
C SER A 57 30.28 21.20 12.60
N PHE A 58 29.01 20.81 12.67
CA PHE A 58 28.52 19.67 13.46
C PHE A 58 28.45 18.37 12.66
N GLY A 59 28.90 18.37 11.39
CA GLY A 59 28.83 17.21 10.52
C GLY A 59 27.46 16.91 9.92
N GLU A 60 26.53 17.86 10.01
CA GLU A 60 25.16 17.72 9.48
C GLU A 60 25.05 18.36 8.10
N THR A 61 24.18 17.80 7.25
CA THR A 61 23.88 18.39 5.93
C THR A 61 23.17 19.75 6.08
N SER A 62 23.45 20.68 5.19
CA SER A 62 22.74 21.96 5.09
C SER A 62 21.34 21.82 4.46
N TYR A 63 20.97 20.62 3.99
CA TYR A 63 19.64 20.38 3.44
C TYR A 63 18.61 20.26 4.57
N GLN A 64 17.54 21.06 4.47
CA GLN A 64 16.44 21.05 5.42
C GLN A 64 15.15 20.68 4.72
N PHE A 65 14.49 19.63 5.22
CA PHE A 65 13.15 19.27 4.78
C PHE A 65 12.12 20.32 5.24
N GLY A 66 11.15 20.60 4.39
CA GLY A 66 10.03 21.49 4.76
C GLY A 66 9.03 20.80 5.66
N THR A 67 8.27 21.62 6.39
CA THR A 67 7.11 21.13 7.13
C THR A 67 6.13 20.40 6.19
N LEU A 68 5.69 19.23 6.61
CA LEU A 68 4.70 18.45 5.89
C LEU A 68 3.30 19.05 6.09
N VAL A 69 2.49 19.07 5.03
CA VAL A 69 1.05 19.34 5.16
C VAL A 69 0.29 18.05 4.93
N TYR A 70 -0.95 17.95 5.40
CA TYR A 70 -1.75 16.74 5.19
C TYR A 70 -3.15 17.06 4.68
N TYR A 71 -3.75 16.06 4.03
CA TYR A 71 -5.18 15.97 3.80
C TYR A 71 -5.73 14.70 4.43
N GLU A 72 -7.01 14.72 4.76
CA GLU A 72 -7.66 13.55 5.34
C GLU A 72 -8.31 12.67 4.26
N ARG A 73 -8.09 11.38 4.37
CA ARG A 73 -8.72 10.36 3.53
C ARG A 73 -9.56 9.41 4.39
N LYS A 74 -10.82 9.22 4.00
CA LYS A 74 -11.71 8.28 4.69
C LYS A 74 -11.19 6.84 4.59
N LYS A 75 -11.19 6.11 5.71
CA LYS A 75 -10.89 4.67 5.76
C LYS A 75 -12.14 3.88 5.39
N SER A 76 -11.98 2.71 4.78
CA SER A 76 -13.11 1.82 4.44
C SER A 76 -13.84 1.25 5.66
N ALA A 77 -13.16 1.15 6.79
CA ALA A 77 -13.69 0.65 8.06
C ALA A 77 -14.20 1.77 9.01
N GLY A 78 -14.34 3.01 8.49
CA GLY A 78 -14.68 4.20 9.28
C GLY A 78 -13.46 4.97 9.77
N GLY A 79 -13.67 6.26 10.11
CA GLY A 79 -12.61 7.18 10.50
C GLY A 79 -11.81 7.76 9.32
N THR A 80 -10.80 8.55 9.63
CA THR A 80 -9.93 9.21 8.65
C THR A 80 -8.47 8.76 8.80
N ARG A 81 -7.68 9.05 7.78
CA ARG A 81 -6.23 8.85 7.73
C ARG A 81 -5.60 10.12 7.20
N LYS A 82 -4.63 10.67 7.90
CA LYS A 82 -3.83 11.80 7.44
C LYS A 82 -2.84 11.30 6.37
N ILE A 83 -2.88 11.91 5.18
CA ILE A 83 -1.91 11.64 4.10
C ILE A 83 -1.05 12.88 3.94
N TYR A 84 0.23 12.74 4.20
CA TYR A 84 1.17 13.83 4.22
C TYR A 84 1.77 14.12 2.85
N LEU A 85 1.95 15.40 2.58
CA LEU A 85 2.54 15.92 1.34
C LEU A 85 3.78 16.77 1.68
N PRO A 86 4.94 16.45 1.14
CA PRO A 86 6.16 17.24 1.23
C PRO A 86 6.22 18.26 0.07
N ARG A 87 7.21 19.14 0.09
CA ARG A 87 7.57 19.96 -1.08
C ARG A 87 8.01 19.05 -2.24
N LEU A 88 7.86 19.50 -3.50
CA LEU A 88 8.27 18.69 -4.65
C LEU A 88 9.75 18.31 -4.60
N LYS A 89 10.65 19.25 -4.24
CA LYS A 89 12.06 18.94 -4.07
C LYS A 89 12.32 17.91 -2.96
N ASP A 90 11.55 17.95 -1.87
CA ASP A 90 11.66 16.96 -0.80
C ASP A 90 11.17 15.58 -1.26
N GLN A 91 10.12 15.49 -2.10
CA GLN A 91 9.69 14.22 -2.69
C GLN A 91 10.82 13.54 -3.47
N LEU A 92 11.58 14.33 -4.20
CA LEU A 92 12.72 13.83 -4.98
C LEU A 92 13.83 13.30 -4.07
N VAL A 93 14.21 14.05 -3.03
CA VAL A 93 15.20 13.61 -2.03
C VAL A 93 14.73 12.39 -1.26
N LEU A 94 13.44 12.33 -0.86
CA LEU A 94 12.86 11.17 -0.20
C LEU A 94 12.83 9.93 -1.11
N LYS A 95 12.64 10.12 -2.42
CA LYS A 95 12.70 9.02 -3.38
C LYS A 95 14.15 8.53 -3.58
N TRP A 96 15.11 9.43 -3.58
CA TRP A 96 16.53 9.09 -3.60
C TRP A 96 16.90 8.26 -2.36
N LEU A 97 16.55 8.70 -1.15
CA LEU A 97 16.75 7.96 0.10
C LEU A 97 16.10 6.57 0.05
N HIS A 98 14.84 6.49 -0.36
CA HIS A 98 14.12 5.24 -0.54
C HIS A 98 14.88 4.25 -1.45
N THR A 99 15.42 4.74 -2.57
CA THR A 99 16.17 3.89 -3.52
C THR A 99 17.46 3.35 -2.88
N HIS A 100 18.22 4.18 -2.19
CA HIS A 100 19.44 3.76 -1.51
C HIS A 100 19.18 2.77 -0.38
N LEU A 101 18.15 2.99 0.42
CA LEU A 101 17.76 2.05 1.49
C LEU A 101 17.34 0.68 0.93
N ILE A 102 16.52 0.64 -0.11
CA ILE A 102 16.11 -0.63 -0.73
C ILE A 102 17.32 -1.40 -1.26
N ASN A 103 18.25 -0.71 -1.95
CA ASN A 103 19.43 -1.34 -2.51
C ASN A 103 20.35 -1.88 -1.41
N ALA A 104 20.61 -1.10 -0.36
CA ALA A 104 21.44 -1.51 0.76
C ALA A 104 20.82 -2.68 1.54
N ALA A 105 19.51 -2.66 1.77
CA ALA A 105 18.78 -3.74 2.42
C ALA A 105 18.84 -5.03 1.59
N LYS A 106 18.63 -4.93 0.28
CA LYS A 106 18.71 -6.07 -0.65
C LYS A 106 20.09 -6.74 -0.60
N ASN A 107 21.17 -5.98 -0.50
CA ASN A 107 22.53 -6.50 -0.35
C ASN A 107 22.73 -7.30 0.95
N LYS A 108 21.93 -7.02 1.98
CA LYS A 108 21.87 -7.77 3.24
C LYS A 108 20.81 -8.87 3.27
N GLY A 109 20.13 -9.16 2.16
CA GLY A 109 19.05 -10.14 2.07
C GLY A 109 17.71 -9.66 2.67
N ILE A 110 17.58 -8.38 3.00
CA ILE A 110 16.37 -7.77 3.57
C ILE A 110 15.51 -7.20 2.45
N THR A 111 14.23 -7.51 2.45
CA THR A 111 13.26 -6.98 1.47
C THR A 111 12.43 -5.87 2.08
N LEU A 112 12.76 -4.62 1.76
CA LEU A 112 12.05 -3.42 2.22
C LEU A 112 10.92 -2.96 1.28
N GLN A 113 10.60 -3.74 0.27
CA GLN A 113 9.41 -3.50 -0.55
C GLN A 113 8.21 -4.17 0.11
N THR A 114 7.08 -3.48 0.16
CA THR A 114 5.84 -4.10 0.63
C THR A 114 5.60 -5.37 -0.16
N LYS A 115 5.61 -6.51 0.53
CA LYS A 115 5.42 -7.84 -0.06
C LYS A 115 4.07 -7.88 -0.78
N SER A 116 3.98 -8.63 -1.88
CA SER A 116 2.67 -8.90 -2.49
C SER A 116 1.80 -9.66 -1.49
N PRO A 117 0.55 -9.22 -1.21
CA PRO A 117 -0.33 -9.97 -0.31
C PRO A 117 -0.51 -11.42 -0.74
N LEU A 118 -0.56 -11.68 -2.04
CA LEU A 118 -0.67 -13.03 -2.59
C LEU A 118 0.57 -13.89 -2.27
N GLU A 119 1.75 -13.31 -2.35
CA GLU A 119 3.00 -14.01 -2.02
C GLU A 119 3.07 -14.35 -0.53
N VAL A 120 2.68 -13.42 0.33
CA VAL A 120 2.61 -13.68 1.78
C VAL A 120 1.60 -14.77 2.11
N VAL A 121 0.42 -14.74 1.45
CA VAL A 121 -0.60 -15.79 1.62
C VAL A 121 -0.12 -17.15 1.11
N LYS A 122 0.58 -17.23 -0.01
CA LYS A 122 1.14 -18.49 -0.50
C LYS A 122 2.11 -19.10 0.53
N ARG A 123 3.06 -18.33 1.02
CA ARG A 123 4.01 -18.77 2.04
C ARG A 123 3.32 -19.19 3.35
N PHE A 124 2.26 -18.48 3.75
CA PHE A 124 1.44 -18.87 4.89
C PHE A 124 0.71 -20.19 4.65
N ARG A 125 0.16 -20.41 3.46
CA ARG A 125 -0.49 -21.68 3.09
C ARG A 125 0.50 -22.85 3.04
N GLU A 126 1.71 -22.61 2.58
CA GLU A 126 2.80 -23.60 2.63
C GLU A 126 3.12 -23.97 4.07
N GLU A 127 3.21 -23.00 4.99
CA GLU A 127 3.44 -23.26 6.41
C GLU A 127 2.31 -24.06 7.04
N LEU A 128 1.06 -23.70 6.79
CA LEU A 128 -0.11 -24.43 7.29
C LEU A 128 -0.10 -25.91 6.93
N SER A 129 0.45 -26.28 5.77
CA SER A 129 0.53 -27.67 5.30
C SER A 129 1.51 -28.53 6.07
N LEU A 130 2.33 -27.96 6.94
CA LEU A 130 3.30 -28.67 7.79
C LEU A 130 2.67 -29.21 9.09
N TYR A 131 1.40 -28.85 9.36
CA TYR A 131 0.69 -29.18 10.59
C TYR A 131 -0.60 -29.94 10.28
N ASP A 132 -0.92 -30.97 11.07
CA ASP A 132 -2.17 -31.75 10.92
C ASP A 132 -3.40 -30.94 11.34
N ASN A 133 -3.32 -30.29 12.51
CA ASN A 133 -4.38 -29.46 13.07
C ASN A 133 -3.85 -28.10 13.52
N PRO A 134 -3.51 -27.23 12.58
CA PRO A 134 -2.84 -25.96 12.92
C PRO A 134 -3.75 -25.03 13.72
N VAL A 135 -3.19 -24.49 14.78
CA VAL A 135 -3.70 -23.32 15.50
C VAL A 135 -3.06 -22.08 14.90
N VAL A 136 -3.87 -21.11 14.55
CA VAL A 136 -3.40 -19.87 13.94
C VAL A 136 -3.62 -18.71 14.90
N VAL A 137 -2.56 -17.95 15.11
CA VAL A 137 -2.63 -16.65 15.78
C VAL A 137 -2.67 -15.57 14.73
N ARG A 138 -3.60 -14.65 14.87
CA ARG A 138 -3.67 -13.43 14.09
C ARG A 138 -3.74 -12.22 15.00
N THR A 139 -3.02 -11.17 14.66
CA THR A 139 -3.05 -9.89 15.38
C THR A 139 -2.74 -8.73 14.44
N ASP A 140 -2.88 -7.51 14.94
CA ASP A 140 -2.68 -6.27 14.18
C ASP A 140 -1.99 -5.25 15.11
N LEU A 141 -1.14 -4.41 14.57
CA LEU A 141 -0.46 -3.37 15.32
C LEU A 141 -1.29 -2.09 15.33
N THR A 142 -1.55 -1.56 16.52
CA THR A 142 -2.33 -0.34 16.69
C THR A 142 -1.55 0.87 16.17
N ALA A 143 -2.16 1.64 15.26
CA ALA A 143 -1.60 2.89 14.73
C ALA A 143 -0.14 2.75 14.26
N PHE A 144 0.22 1.63 13.60
CA PHE A 144 1.59 1.21 13.31
C PHE A 144 2.50 2.35 12.83
N PHE A 145 2.12 3.06 11.75
CA PHE A 145 2.91 4.19 11.25
C PHE A 145 3.05 5.33 12.25
N ASP A 146 1.98 5.63 12.96
CA ASP A 146 1.92 6.76 13.89
C ASP A 146 2.69 6.44 15.20
N SER A 147 2.97 5.15 15.47
CA SER A 147 3.65 4.67 16.70
C SER A 147 5.13 4.37 16.50
N ILE A 148 5.63 4.21 15.27
CA ILE A 148 7.06 3.90 15.05
C ILE A 148 7.94 5.05 15.56
N PRO A 149 8.88 4.81 16.50
CA PRO A 149 9.78 5.84 16.98
C PRO A 149 10.77 6.24 15.88
N ARG A 150 10.60 7.47 15.38
CA ARG A 150 11.28 7.94 14.17
C ARG A 150 12.79 7.91 14.28
N ASP A 151 13.33 8.30 15.43
CA ASP A 151 14.77 8.33 15.64
C ASP A 151 15.35 6.91 15.67
N ARG A 152 14.69 5.97 16.36
CA ARG A 152 15.14 4.59 16.43
C ARG A 152 15.13 3.89 15.08
N VAL A 153 14.09 4.08 14.26
CA VAL A 153 14.06 3.48 12.92
C VAL A 153 15.07 4.11 11.98
N VAL A 154 15.39 5.41 12.14
CA VAL A 154 16.46 6.08 11.40
C VAL A 154 17.83 5.56 11.84
N ASP A 155 18.05 5.32 13.13
CA ASP A 155 19.28 4.69 13.61
C ASP A 155 19.43 3.28 13.05
N LEU A 156 18.35 2.47 13.06
CA LEU A 156 18.35 1.14 12.44
C LEU A 156 18.65 1.23 10.93
N ALA A 157 18.04 2.16 10.21
CA ALA A 157 18.32 2.37 8.78
C ALA A 157 19.77 2.80 8.51
N SER A 158 20.38 3.52 9.45
CA SER A 158 21.79 3.96 9.37
C SER A 158 22.78 2.80 9.56
N THR A 159 22.36 1.62 10.05
CA THR A 159 23.20 0.40 10.10
C THR A 159 23.30 -0.31 8.76
N LEU A 160 22.47 0.07 7.78
CA LEU A 160 22.60 -0.41 6.41
C LEU A 160 23.80 0.28 5.74
N ASP A 161 24.37 -0.41 4.74
CA ASP A 161 25.49 0.14 3.96
C ASP A 161 24.97 1.17 2.94
N ILE A 162 24.67 2.36 3.44
CA ILE A 162 24.20 3.51 2.66
C ILE A 162 25.24 4.64 2.63
N PRO A 163 25.24 5.48 1.57
CA PRO A 163 26.14 6.63 1.50
C PRO A 163 26.03 7.56 2.71
N LYS A 164 27.13 8.21 3.06
CA LYS A 164 27.19 9.16 4.20
C LYS A 164 26.14 10.27 4.07
N GLU A 165 25.92 10.76 2.86
CA GLU A 165 24.90 11.77 2.55
C GLU A 165 23.49 11.24 2.86
N ALA A 166 23.23 9.96 2.59
CA ALA A 166 21.95 9.32 2.92
C ALA A 166 21.74 9.25 4.44
N GLN A 167 22.75 8.88 5.20
CA GLN A 167 22.69 8.88 6.68
C GLN A 167 22.41 10.28 7.23
N GLN A 168 23.07 11.30 6.70
CA GLN A 168 22.87 12.71 7.11
C GLN A 168 21.45 13.20 6.77
N LEU A 169 20.96 12.87 5.59
CA LEU A 169 19.60 13.20 5.15
C LEU A 169 18.54 12.47 5.98
N LEU A 170 18.75 11.22 6.36
CA LEU A 170 17.83 10.50 7.26
C LEU A 170 17.73 11.19 8.62
N ARG A 171 18.86 11.61 9.20
CA ARG A 171 18.88 12.39 10.46
C ARG A 171 18.21 13.76 10.31
N ALA A 172 18.39 14.44 9.17
CA ALA A 172 17.68 15.69 8.90
C ALA A 172 16.18 15.46 8.73
N TRP A 173 15.79 14.34 8.09
CA TRP A 173 14.39 13.96 7.92
C TRP A 173 13.71 13.57 9.23
N SER A 174 14.40 12.91 10.17
CA SER A 174 13.79 12.53 11.45
C SER A 174 13.29 13.75 12.25
N LYS A 175 13.90 14.91 12.05
CA LYS A 175 13.52 16.19 12.68
C LYS A 175 12.39 16.92 11.92
N THR A 176 11.84 16.34 10.83
CA THR A 176 10.81 17.02 10.02
C THR A 176 9.49 17.12 10.76
N ILE A 177 8.93 18.30 10.80
CA ILE A 177 7.65 18.58 11.45
C ILE A 177 6.49 18.05 10.61
N MET A 178 5.64 17.23 11.21
CA MET A 178 4.34 16.86 10.68
C MET A 178 3.34 17.94 11.07
N GLY A 179 3.09 18.85 10.16
CA GLY A 179 2.35 20.07 10.45
C GLY A 179 0.87 19.98 10.09
N ARG A 180 0.34 21.07 9.65
CA ARG A 180 -1.06 21.48 9.52
C ARG A 180 -1.82 20.83 8.37
N PRO A 181 -3.18 20.86 8.39
CA PRO A 181 -4.01 20.60 7.23
C PRO A 181 -3.65 21.50 6.04
N MET A 182 -3.72 20.97 4.83
CA MET A 182 -3.34 21.67 3.60
C MET A 182 -4.10 22.98 3.38
N TRP A 183 -5.34 23.09 3.88
CA TRP A 183 -6.23 24.26 3.72
C TRP A 183 -6.06 25.36 4.80
N ILE A 184 -5.20 25.13 5.79
CA ILE A 184 -4.94 26.12 6.81
C ILE A 184 -3.63 26.87 6.52
N THR A 185 -3.69 28.21 6.44
CA THR A 185 -2.52 29.08 6.35
C THR A 185 -2.09 29.53 7.75
N GLY A 186 -0.78 29.51 8.05
CA GLY A 186 -0.24 29.90 9.35
C GLY A 186 0.42 28.75 10.13
N LYS A 187 0.93 29.02 11.33
CA LYS A 187 1.47 27.98 12.23
C LYS A 187 0.33 27.19 12.87
N SER A 188 0.41 25.85 12.87
CA SER A 188 -0.50 25.00 13.64
C SER A 188 0.04 24.82 15.06
N LYS A 189 -0.87 24.66 16.02
CA LYS A 189 -0.51 24.29 17.41
C LYS A 189 -0.18 22.79 17.54
N ASP A 190 -0.53 21.99 16.52
CA ASP A 190 -0.41 20.51 16.52
C ASP A 190 0.81 20.05 15.69
N GLU A 191 1.96 20.68 15.91
CA GLU A 191 3.22 20.29 15.25
C GLU A 191 3.81 19.08 15.97
N GLU A 192 3.74 17.91 15.32
CA GLU A 192 4.27 16.65 15.83
C GLU A 192 5.54 16.24 15.08
N ILE A 193 6.50 15.67 15.81
CA ILE A 193 7.73 15.06 15.21
C ILE A 193 7.69 13.53 15.34
N PHE A 194 6.70 12.97 16.04
CA PHE A 194 6.60 11.54 16.33
C PHE A 194 5.92 10.77 15.20
N GLY A 195 6.27 9.49 15.04
CA GLY A 195 5.69 8.61 14.05
C GLY A 195 6.19 8.81 12.60
N LEU A 196 5.78 7.93 11.70
CA LEU A 196 6.09 7.99 10.28
C LEU A 196 4.92 8.60 9.49
N PRO A 197 5.14 9.72 8.78
CA PRO A 197 4.09 10.38 8.00
C PRO A 197 3.58 9.48 6.87
N GLN A 198 2.29 9.14 6.88
CA GLN A 198 1.70 8.25 5.86
C GLN A 198 1.61 8.95 4.50
N GLY A 199 1.91 8.22 3.44
CA GLY A 199 1.86 8.71 2.07
C GLY A 199 3.24 8.97 1.43
N LEU A 200 4.31 8.90 2.19
CA LEU A 200 5.68 9.05 1.70
C LEU A 200 6.32 7.68 1.39
N SER A 201 7.07 7.60 0.30
CA SER A 201 7.80 6.37 -0.07
C SER A 201 8.82 5.97 1.00
N LEU A 202 9.52 6.94 1.58
CA LEU A 202 10.49 6.70 2.64
C LEU A 202 9.83 6.12 3.89
N SER A 203 8.66 6.65 4.30
CA SER A 203 7.93 6.14 5.47
C SER A 203 7.54 4.67 5.32
N ALA A 204 7.08 4.26 4.13
CA ALA A 204 6.76 2.86 3.86
C ALA A 204 8.01 1.97 3.99
N THR A 205 9.15 2.43 3.46
CA THR A 205 10.43 1.69 3.53
C THR A 205 10.92 1.53 4.97
N LEU A 206 10.84 2.60 5.77
CA LEU A 206 11.23 2.56 7.19
C LEU A 206 10.26 1.71 8.01
N ALA A 207 8.96 1.74 7.72
CA ALA A 207 7.97 0.87 8.36
C ALA A 207 8.22 -0.61 8.04
N GLU A 208 8.60 -0.94 6.80
CA GLU A 208 9.00 -2.31 6.45
C GLU A 208 10.29 -2.74 7.16
N LEU A 209 11.27 -1.86 7.27
CA LEU A 209 12.51 -2.15 8.04
C LEU A 209 12.21 -2.40 9.52
N TRP A 210 11.31 -1.61 10.13
CA TRP A 210 10.88 -1.80 11.52
C TRP A 210 10.12 -3.11 11.71
N GLY A 211 9.27 -3.47 10.74
CA GLY A 211 8.56 -4.75 10.73
C GLY A 211 9.47 -5.94 10.50
N ASP A 212 10.51 -5.83 9.67
CA ASP A 212 11.53 -6.87 9.46
C ASP A 212 12.31 -7.14 10.75
N GLU A 213 12.58 -6.12 11.55
CA GLU A 213 13.21 -6.26 12.87
C GLU A 213 12.32 -7.05 13.85
N ILE A 214 10.99 -6.88 13.81
CA ILE A 214 10.04 -7.72 14.56
C ILE A 214 10.15 -9.19 14.09
N GLU A 215 10.09 -9.41 12.77
CA GLU A 215 10.21 -10.75 12.19
C GLU A 215 11.54 -11.40 12.62
N ARG A 216 12.65 -10.65 12.59
CA ARG A 216 13.98 -11.13 12.99
C ARG A 216 14.06 -11.49 14.48
N LYS A 217 13.49 -10.68 15.37
CA LYS A 217 13.46 -10.96 16.83
C LYS A 217 12.62 -12.21 17.16
N MET A 218 11.54 -12.44 16.42
CA MET A 218 10.65 -13.59 16.60
C MET A 218 11.15 -14.86 15.90
N SER A 219 12.02 -14.77 14.90
CA SER A 219 12.46 -15.89 14.07
C SER A 219 13.09 -17.08 14.83
N PRO A 220 13.72 -16.92 16.01
CA PRO A 220 14.21 -18.06 16.81
C PRO A 220 13.07 -18.91 17.43
N TYR A 221 11.87 -18.37 17.53
CA TYR A 221 10.72 -18.97 18.22
C TYR A 221 9.66 -19.44 17.25
N VAL A 222 9.21 -18.53 16.36
CA VAL A 222 8.14 -18.79 15.41
C VAL A 222 8.31 -17.94 14.15
N LYS A 223 7.89 -18.49 13.02
CA LYS A 223 7.89 -17.80 11.73
C LYS A 223 6.66 -16.90 11.62
N LEU A 224 6.89 -15.59 11.54
CA LEU A 224 5.84 -14.62 11.33
C LEU A 224 5.51 -14.46 9.83
N PHE A 225 4.23 -14.27 9.54
CA PHE A 225 3.73 -13.82 8.24
C PHE A 225 3.12 -12.44 8.44
N ARG A 226 3.80 -11.41 7.96
CA ARG A 226 3.40 -10.03 8.15
C ARG A 226 3.07 -9.34 6.82
N PHE A 227 2.01 -8.58 6.84
CA PHE A 227 1.67 -7.65 5.79
C PHE A 227 1.40 -6.26 6.41
N VAL A 228 2.42 -5.41 6.40
CA VAL A 228 2.44 -4.08 7.05
C VAL A 228 2.24 -4.22 8.57
N ASP A 229 1.03 -3.97 9.07
CA ASP A 229 0.61 -4.04 10.47
C ASP A 229 -0.14 -5.33 10.83
N ASP A 230 -0.55 -6.13 9.85
CA ASP A 230 -1.31 -7.38 10.04
C ASP A 230 -0.33 -8.56 10.15
N ILE A 231 -0.30 -9.23 11.31
CA ILE A 231 0.64 -10.32 11.65
C ILE A 231 -0.13 -11.60 11.88
N THR A 232 0.37 -12.72 11.35
CA THR A 232 -0.13 -14.06 11.65
C THR A 232 1.02 -15.05 11.77
N PHE A 233 0.81 -16.12 12.53
CA PHE A 233 1.73 -17.26 12.63
C PHE A 233 0.96 -18.55 12.95
N VAL A 234 1.64 -19.68 12.78
CA VAL A 234 1.07 -21.05 12.90
C VAL A 234 1.73 -21.76 14.05
N CYS A 235 0.93 -22.48 14.84
CA CYS A 235 1.35 -23.27 15.98
C CYS A 235 0.74 -24.69 15.90
N SER A 236 1.34 -25.63 16.63
CA SER A 236 0.86 -27.01 16.77
C SER A 236 -0.25 -27.16 17.82
N SER A 237 -0.35 -26.22 18.77
CA SER A 237 -1.30 -26.25 19.88
C SER A 237 -1.68 -24.84 20.34
N GLU A 238 -2.77 -24.75 21.09
CA GLU A 238 -3.20 -23.49 21.71
C GLU A 238 -2.22 -23.03 22.80
N GLU A 239 -1.60 -23.93 23.53
CA GLU A 239 -0.59 -23.63 24.54
C GLU A 239 0.63 -22.94 23.89
N GLU A 240 1.13 -23.51 22.79
CA GLU A 240 2.22 -22.93 21.99
C GLU A 240 1.83 -21.55 21.43
N ALA A 241 0.60 -21.42 20.95
CA ALA A 241 0.07 -20.16 20.43
C ALA A 241 0.03 -19.05 21.49
N LEU A 242 -0.40 -19.36 22.72
CA LEU A 242 -0.41 -18.44 23.85
C LEU A 242 1.01 -18.06 24.27
N HIS A 243 1.91 -19.01 24.30
CA HIS A 243 3.33 -18.77 24.63
C HIS A 243 3.97 -17.82 23.62
N PHE A 244 3.89 -18.09 22.31
CA PHE A 244 4.49 -17.23 21.30
C PHE A 244 3.78 -15.86 21.18
N LEU A 245 2.49 -15.79 21.43
CA LEU A 245 1.80 -14.51 21.51
C LEU A 245 2.31 -13.65 22.68
N THR A 246 2.66 -14.27 23.80
CA THR A 246 3.26 -13.57 24.94
C THR A 246 4.64 -13.03 24.58
N LEU A 247 5.50 -13.85 23.96
CA LEU A 247 6.81 -13.39 23.45
C LEU A 247 6.65 -12.27 22.41
N LEU A 248 5.68 -12.38 21.51
CA LEU A 248 5.41 -11.32 20.54
C LEU A 248 5.02 -10.01 21.23
N ARG A 249 4.19 -10.04 22.30
CA ARG A 249 3.85 -8.83 23.08
C ARG A 249 5.09 -8.19 23.71
N GLU A 250 6.01 -8.96 24.22
CA GLU A 250 7.28 -8.47 24.79
C GLU A 250 8.10 -7.76 23.71
N VAL A 251 8.30 -8.41 22.55
CA VAL A 251 9.03 -7.83 21.41
C VAL A 251 8.37 -6.54 20.93
N ILE A 252 7.05 -6.54 20.77
CA ILE A 252 6.29 -5.36 20.32
C ILE A 252 6.40 -4.21 21.31
N THR A 253 6.37 -4.50 22.62
CA THR A 253 6.56 -3.49 23.68
C THR A 253 7.97 -2.92 23.68
N GLU A 254 9.01 -3.78 23.53
CA GLU A 254 10.41 -3.35 23.37
C GLU A 254 10.61 -2.41 22.19
N MET A 255 9.86 -2.66 21.11
CA MET A 255 9.88 -1.84 19.90
C MET A 255 8.94 -0.62 19.95
N GLU A 256 8.43 -0.29 21.13
CA GLU A 256 7.54 0.87 21.38
C GLU A 256 6.24 0.83 20.53
N LEU A 257 5.75 -0.37 20.25
CA LEU A 257 4.51 -0.60 19.52
C LEU A 257 3.47 -1.25 20.43
N VAL A 258 2.22 -1.31 19.97
CA VAL A 258 1.10 -1.87 20.73
C VAL A 258 0.31 -2.85 19.85
N ILE A 259 0.07 -4.05 20.36
CA ILE A 259 -0.82 -5.05 19.77
C ILE A 259 -2.28 -4.58 19.94
N SER A 260 -3.08 -4.79 18.90
CA SER A 260 -4.53 -4.57 18.95
C SER A 260 -5.24 -5.78 19.55
N GLU A 261 -5.47 -5.81 20.85
CA GLU A 261 -6.12 -6.93 21.53
C GLU A 261 -7.52 -7.24 20.94
N LYS A 262 -8.25 -6.21 20.48
CA LYS A 262 -9.57 -6.39 19.83
C LYS A 262 -9.50 -7.14 18.50
N LYS A 263 -8.34 -7.18 17.86
CA LYS A 263 -8.11 -7.88 16.59
C LYS A 263 -7.26 -9.14 16.76
N THR A 264 -6.79 -9.40 17.99
CA THR A 264 -6.03 -10.61 18.30
C THR A 264 -6.97 -11.80 18.42
N GLN A 265 -6.68 -12.85 17.67
CA GLN A 265 -7.46 -14.08 17.61
C GLN A 265 -6.51 -15.28 17.63
N ILE A 266 -6.87 -16.28 18.42
CA ILE A 266 -6.30 -17.63 18.38
C ILE A 266 -7.43 -18.55 17.99
N ALA A 267 -7.28 -19.32 16.93
CA ALA A 267 -8.33 -20.23 16.48
C ALA A 267 -7.75 -21.42 15.71
N LEU A 268 -8.48 -22.52 15.71
CA LEU A 268 -8.19 -23.66 14.83
C LEU A 268 -8.46 -23.27 13.37
N LEU A 269 -7.61 -23.73 12.46
CA LEU A 269 -7.79 -23.47 11.03
C LEU A 269 -9.15 -24.01 10.50
N THR A 270 -9.70 -25.03 11.12
CA THR A 270 -11.02 -25.61 10.80
C THR A 270 -12.17 -24.62 11.02
N GLU A 271 -12.01 -23.64 11.88
CA GLU A 271 -13.00 -22.60 12.14
C GLU A 271 -13.01 -21.50 11.05
N GLY A 272 -11.97 -21.48 10.20
CA GLY A 272 -11.80 -20.46 9.17
C GLY A 272 -11.14 -19.19 9.71
N ILE A 273 -9.94 -18.90 9.20
CA ILE A 273 -9.14 -17.75 9.64
C ILE A 273 -9.30 -16.60 8.64
N PRO A 274 -9.94 -15.50 9.02
CA PRO A 274 -10.03 -14.31 8.17
C PRO A 274 -8.68 -13.57 8.16
N TRP A 275 -7.98 -13.58 7.03
CA TRP A 275 -6.73 -12.85 6.88
C TRP A 275 -6.53 -12.32 5.46
N LEU A 276 -6.03 -11.10 5.34
CA LEU A 276 -5.76 -10.38 4.10
C LEU A 276 -6.94 -10.39 3.09
N GLY A 277 -8.18 -10.35 3.60
CA GLY A 277 -9.40 -10.30 2.79
C GLY A 277 -9.85 -11.65 2.23
N MET A 278 -9.32 -12.71 2.78
CA MET A 278 -9.70 -14.09 2.52
C MET A 278 -9.99 -14.80 3.83
N VAL A 279 -10.73 -15.90 3.77
CA VAL A 279 -10.92 -16.83 4.89
C VAL A 279 -10.21 -18.13 4.52
N HIS A 280 -9.31 -18.55 5.38
CA HIS A 280 -8.46 -19.73 5.18
C HIS A 280 -9.01 -20.92 5.96
N TYR A 281 -9.25 -22.01 5.27
CA TYR A 281 -9.62 -23.32 5.82
C TYR A 281 -8.53 -24.35 5.49
N PRO A 282 -8.54 -25.54 6.10
CA PRO A 282 -7.53 -26.57 5.79
C PRO A 282 -7.40 -26.89 4.30
N SER A 283 -8.51 -27.15 3.63
CA SER A 283 -8.56 -27.58 2.22
C SER A 283 -8.72 -26.44 1.22
N GLU A 284 -9.20 -25.26 1.64
CA GLU A 284 -9.55 -24.19 0.71
C GLU A 284 -9.30 -22.79 1.26
N VAL A 285 -9.35 -21.83 0.34
CA VAL A 285 -9.35 -20.39 0.63
C VAL A 285 -10.55 -19.79 -0.09
N ILE A 286 -11.39 -19.08 0.64
CA ILE A 286 -12.50 -18.32 0.07
C ILE A 286 -12.26 -16.83 0.21
N ALA A 287 -12.84 -16.03 -0.68
CA ALA A 287 -12.76 -14.57 -0.57
C ALA A 287 -13.72 -14.08 0.54
N ASP A 288 -13.25 -13.08 1.29
CA ASP A 288 -14.08 -12.39 2.27
C ASP A 288 -15.30 -11.74 1.60
N GLN A 289 -16.50 -12.03 2.09
CA GLN A 289 -17.77 -11.63 1.48
C GLN A 289 -17.92 -10.11 1.42
N ASP A 290 -17.58 -9.39 2.49
CA ASP A 290 -17.67 -7.93 2.53
C ASP A 290 -16.75 -7.26 1.50
N ARG A 291 -15.57 -7.86 1.29
CA ARG A 291 -14.63 -7.37 0.28
C ARG A 291 -15.09 -7.66 -1.14
N LEU A 292 -15.71 -8.81 -1.38
CA LEU A 292 -16.33 -9.10 -2.66
C LEU A 292 -17.48 -8.14 -2.97
N GLU A 293 -18.32 -7.83 -1.99
CA GLU A 293 -19.39 -6.84 -2.15
C GLU A 293 -18.84 -5.44 -2.45
N LYS A 294 -17.76 -5.04 -1.77
CA LYS A 294 -17.06 -3.79 -2.08
C LYS A 294 -16.50 -3.77 -3.50
N TRP A 295 -16.03 -4.90 -3.98
CA TRP A 295 -15.59 -5.01 -5.38
C TRP A 295 -16.77 -4.93 -6.34
N GLY A 296 -17.89 -5.61 -6.05
CA GLY A 296 -19.14 -5.49 -6.81
C GLY A 296 -19.65 -4.04 -6.89
N LYS A 297 -19.60 -3.29 -5.78
CA LYS A 297 -19.94 -1.85 -5.75
C LYS A 297 -19.07 -0.99 -6.69
N ARG A 298 -17.84 -1.40 -7.00
CA ARG A 298 -17.00 -0.72 -7.99
C ARG A 298 -17.62 -0.77 -9.39
N PHE A 299 -18.20 -1.90 -9.79
CA PHE A 299 -18.89 -2.01 -11.09
C PHE A 299 -20.15 -1.15 -11.13
N VAL A 300 -20.87 -1.04 -10.01
CA VAL A 300 -22.01 -0.10 -9.87
C VAL A 300 -21.53 1.35 -10.06
N HIS A 301 -20.40 1.69 -9.47
CA HIS A 301 -19.82 3.05 -9.60
C HIS A 301 -19.43 3.36 -11.03
N LEU A 302 -18.70 2.48 -11.70
CA LEU A 302 -18.34 2.62 -13.12
C LEU A 302 -19.55 2.84 -14.01
N ARG A 303 -20.63 2.07 -13.79
CA ARG A 303 -21.89 2.27 -14.54
C ARG A 303 -22.50 3.64 -14.25
N LYS A 304 -22.54 4.07 -12.96
CA LYS A 304 -23.11 5.37 -12.59
C LYS A 304 -22.33 6.54 -13.19
N GLU A 305 -21.03 6.47 -13.29
CA GLU A 305 -20.18 7.47 -13.95
C GLU A 305 -20.59 7.64 -15.42
N ILE A 306 -20.72 6.54 -16.17
CA ILE A 306 -21.17 6.57 -17.57
C ILE A 306 -22.62 7.07 -17.70
N SER A 307 -23.51 6.63 -16.79
CA SER A 307 -24.91 7.08 -16.79
C SER A 307 -25.05 8.58 -16.51
N LEU A 308 -24.17 9.14 -15.67
CA LEU A 308 -24.12 10.57 -15.39
C LEU A 308 -23.61 11.33 -16.62
N GLU A 309 -22.55 10.84 -17.25
CA GLU A 309 -21.99 11.46 -18.46
C GLU A 309 -23.02 11.50 -19.60
N PHE A 310 -23.78 10.43 -19.80
CA PHE A 310 -24.89 10.41 -20.78
C PHE A 310 -25.97 11.43 -20.47
N LYS A 311 -26.30 11.65 -19.19
CA LYS A 311 -27.30 12.65 -18.78
C LYS A 311 -26.81 14.09 -18.96
N THR A 312 -25.54 14.35 -18.67
CA THR A 312 -24.94 15.68 -18.73
C THR A 312 -24.52 16.07 -20.15
N ASN A 313 -24.25 15.08 -21.01
CA ASN A 313 -23.91 15.30 -22.41
C ASN A 313 -24.69 14.35 -23.35
N PRO A 314 -25.99 14.64 -23.61
CA PRO A 314 -26.86 13.77 -24.43
C PRO A 314 -26.43 13.61 -25.89
N LEU A 315 -25.55 14.51 -26.39
CA LEU A 315 -25.04 14.46 -27.76
C LEU A 315 -23.87 13.50 -27.93
N LYS A 316 -23.29 13.00 -26.85
CA LYS A 316 -22.20 12.02 -26.92
C LYS A 316 -22.70 10.69 -27.49
N ASP A 317 -21.87 10.07 -28.33
CA ASP A 317 -22.22 8.77 -28.93
C ASP A 317 -22.45 7.72 -27.84
N LYS A 318 -23.63 7.13 -27.85
CA LYS A 318 -24.06 6.08 -26.92
C LYS A 318 -23.18 4.84 -27.00
N LYS A 319 -22.67 4.53 -28.20
CA LYS A 319 -21.79 3.39 -28.43
C LYS A 319 -20.41 3.65 -27.82
N GLU A 320 -19.86 4.85 -27.95
CA GLU A 320 -18.61 5.25 -27.30
C GLU A 320 -18.71 5.14 -25.76
N LEU A 321 -19.82 5.60 -25.19
CA LEU A 321 -20.08 5.50 -23.75
C LEU A 321 -20.15 4.03 -23.28
N LEU A 322 -20.80 3.19 -24.09
CA LEU A 322 -20.87 1.76 -23.80
C LEU A 322 -19.50 1.09 -23.90
N ASP A 323 -18.75 1.40 -24.95
CA ASP A 323 -17.39 0.85 -25.17
C ASP A 323 -16.45 1.30 -24.04
N LEU A 324 -16.56 2.52 -23.54
CA LEU A 324 -15.84 3.01 -22.38
C LEU A 324 -16.16 2.19 -21.10
N PHE A 325 -17.44 1.85 -20.88
CA PHE A 325 -17.81 1.00 -19.76
C PHE A 325 -17.18 -0.39 -19.90
N TYR A 326 -17.27 -1.03 -21.06
CA TYR A 326 -16.64 -2.32 -21.33
C TYR A 326 -15.12 -2.27 -21.13
N TYR A 327 -14.49 -1.21 -21.62
CA TYR A 327 -13.06 -0.98 -21.44
C TYR A 327 -12.70 -0.89 -19.94
N ASN A 328 -13.39 -0.04 -19.17
CA ASN A 328 -13.15 0.15 -17.75
C ASN A 328 -13.33 -1.15 -16.94
N VAL A 329 -14.37 -1.94 -17.23
CA VAL A 329 -14.57 -3.26 -16.63
C VAL A 329 -13.42 -4.20 -16.98
N LYS A 330 -12.98 -4.25 -18.23
CA LYS A 330 -11.83 -5.06 -18.63
C LYS A 330 -10.53 -4.64 -17.95
N GLN A 331 -10.29 -3.32 -17.75
CA GLN A 331 -9.12 -2.83 -17.02
C GLN A 331 -9.18 -3.24 -15.54
N GLU A 332 -10.35 -3.16 -14.91
CA GLU A 332 -10.55 -3.63 -13.54
C GLU A 332 -10.24 -5.13 -13.40
N LEU A 333 -10.77 -5.97 -14.31
CA LEU A 333 -10.50 -7.42 -14.32
C LEU A 333 -9.04 -7.74 -14.60
N LYS A 334 -8.36 -6.98 -15.46
CA LYS A 334 -6.92 -7.15 -15.72
C LYS A 334 -6.03 -6.71 -14.55
N GLY A 335 -6.59 -6.08 -13.53
CA GLY A 335 -5.85 -5.57 -12.38
C GLY A 335 -5.07 -4.28 -12.67
N LYS A 336 -5.40 -3.58 -13.76
CA LYS A 336 -4.77 -2.28 -14.09
C LYS A 336 -5.29 -1.12 -13.25
N THR A 337 -6.52 -1.23 -12.76
CA THR A 337 -7.16 -0.24 -11.89
C THR A 337 -7.18 -0.64 -10.42
N SER A 338 -7.00 -1.93 -10.14
CA SER A 338 -6.88 -2.46 -8.78
C SER A 338 -6.10 -3.78 -8.77
N ALA A 339 -5.47 -4.11 -7.65
CA ALA A 339 -4.77 -5.38 -7.46
C ALA A 339 -5.71 -6.56 -7.12
N ARG A 340 -7.03 -6.33 -6.99
CA ARG A 340 -7.99 -7.34 -6.53
C ARG A 340 -7.99 -8.65 -7.33
N PRO A 341 -7.97 -8.63 -8.67
CA PRO A 341 -7.94 -9.88 -9.43
C PRO A 341 -6.69 -10.72 -9.20
N GLN A 342 -5.53 -10.06 -8.96
CA GLN A 342 -4.29 -10.75 -8.62
C GLN A 342 -4.36 -11.29 -7.20
N TRP A 343 -4.90 -10.52 -6.26
CA TRP A 343 -5.03 -10.88 -4.87
C TRP A 343 -5.90 -12.13 -4.67
N TYR A 344 -7.04 -12.20 -5.37
CA TYR A 344 -7.96 -13.32 -5.26
C TYR A 344 -7.65 -14.51 -6.19
N SER A 345 -6.53 -14.50 -6.89
CA SER A 345 -6.18 -15.59 -7.82
C SER A 345 -6.00 -16.95 -7.15
N ILE A 346 -5.80 -17.00 -5.85
CA ILE A 346 -5.72 -18.23 -5.05
C ILE A 346 -7.10 -18.80 -4.67
N VAL A 347 -8.17 -17.99 -4.74
CA VAL A 347 -9.54 -18.40 -4.39
C VAL A 347 -10.12 -19.22 -5.52
N LYS A 348 -10.47 -20.49 -5.24
CA LYS A 348 -11.00 -21.45 -6.22
C LYS A 348 -12.52 -21.60 -6.17
N ASP A 349 -13.22 -20.93 -5.25
CA ASP A 349 -14.67 -21.04 -5.10
C ASP A 349 -15.42 -20.47 -6.31
N VAL A 350 -15.89 -21.41 -7.15
CA VAL A 350 -16.66 -21.10 -8.36
C VAL A 350 -17.99 -20.42 -8.02
N GLY A 351 -18.60 -20.76 -6.89
CA GLY A 351 -19.89 -20.20 -6.45
C GLY A 351 -19.77 -18.68 -6.18
N GLN A 352 -18.72 -18.26 -5.51
CA GLN A 352 -18.44 -16.84 -5.28
C GLN A 352 -18.25 -16.08 -6.59
N TRP A 353 -17.50 -16.65 -7.55
CA TRP A 353 -17.25 -15.99 -8.85
C TRP A 353 -18.51 -15.89 -9.72
N LYS A 354 -19.39 -16.90 -9.69
CA LYS A 354 -20.69 -16.85 -10.38
C LYS A 354 -21.61 -15.77 -9.79
N LYS A 355 -21.65 -15.61 -8.46
CA LYS A 355 -22.38 -14.49 -7.82
C LYS A 355 -21.85 -13.14 -8.26
N MET A 356 -20.53 -12.99 -8.32
CA MET A 356 -19.90 -11.75 -8.81
C MET A 356 -20.22 -11.48 -10.29
N ASP A 357 -20.30 -12.51 -11.14
CA ASP A 357 -20.76 -12.37 -12.53
C ASP A 357 -22.21 -11.87 -12.59
N GLN A 358 -23.10 -12.39 -11.76
CA GLN A 358 -24.50 -11.93 -11.69
C GLN A 358 -24.57 -10.43 -11.35
N MET A 359 -23.78 -9.98 -10.36
CA MET A 359 -23.69 -8.56 -10.00
C MET A 359 -23.17 -7.70 -11.16
N LEU A 360 -22.10 -8.14 -11.84
CA LEU A 360 -21.52 -7.45 -12.99
C LEU A 360 -22.51 -7.41 -14.16
N HIS A 361 -23.11 -8.52 -14.55
CA HIS A 361 -24.04 -8.62 -15.67
C HIS A 361 -25.30 -7.78 -15.44
N ALA A 362 -25.75 -7.63 -14.18
CA ALA A 362 -26.83 -6.69 -13.86
C ALA A 362 -26.47 -5.24 -14.24
N GLN A 363 -25.19 -4.83 -14.06
CA GLN A 363 -24.78 -3.47 -14.45
C GLN A 363 -24.79 -3.29 -15.98
N PHE A 364 -24.39 -4.32 -16.74
CA PHE A 364 -24.50 -4.30 -18.21
C PHE A 364 -25.97 -4.18 -18.65
N LYS A 365 -26.86 -5.00 -18.09
CA LYS A 365 -28.31 -4.95 -18.41
C LYS A 365 -28.91 -3.55 -18.18
N ILE A 366 -28.59 -2.95 -17.02
CA ILE A 366 -29.07 -1.60 -16.69
C ILE A 366 -28.53 -0.56 -17.67
N LEU A 367 -27.25 -0.57 -17.99
CA LEU A 367 -26.64 0.43 -18.88
C LEU A 367 -27.14 0.30 -20.31
N HIS A 368 -27.23 -0.92 -20.86
CA HIS A 368 -27.76 -1.20 -22.18
C HIS A 368 -29.21 -0.69 -22.33
N LYS A 369 -30.03 -0.93 -21.31
CA LYS A 369 -31.41 -0.41 -21.27
C LYS A 369 -31.44 1.13 -21.27
N GLN A 370 -30.56 1.76 -20.47
CA GLN A 370 -30.50 3.23 -20.39
C GLN A 370 -30.07 3.88 -21.70
N LEU A 371 -29.14 3.27 -22.42
CA LEU A 371 -28.65 3.78 -23.70
C LEU A 371 -29.52 3.39 -24.89
N GLY A 372 -30.47 2.46 -24.72
CA GLY A 372 -31.29 1.93 -25.80
C GLY A 372 -30.54 1.05 -26.79
N ILE A 373 -29.44 0.44 -26.36
CA ILE A 373 -28.60 -0.48 -27.17
C ILE A 373 -28.94 -1.93 -26.79
N PRO A 374 -29.16 -2.82 -27.77
CA PRO A 374 -29.43 -4.25 -27.47
C PRO A 374 -28.32 -4.88 -26.65
N LEU A 375 -28.67 -5.67 -25.63
CA LEU A 375 -27.72 -6.43 -24.84
C LEU A 375 -27.21 -7.63 -25.68
N PRO A 376 -25.90 -7.86 -25.77
CA PRO A 376 -25.36 -9.06 -26.42
C PRO A 376 -25.72 -10.31 -25.59
N LYS A 377 -25.63 -11.51 -26.21
CA LYS A 377 -25.80 -12.76 -25.47
C LYS A 377 -24.81 -12.82 -24.30
N ASP A 378 -25.21 -13.40 -23.17
CA ASP A 378 -24.41 -13.48 -21.93
C ASP A 378 -22.99 -14.06 -22.15
N ALA A 379 -22.84 -14.96 -23.14
CA ALA A 379 -21.54 -15.53 -23.50
C ALA A 379 -20.48 -14.50 -23.95
N ASN A 380 -20.91 -13.32 -24.41
CA ASN A 380 -20.02 -12.25 -24.90
C ASN A 380 -19.77 -11.14 -23.86
N LEU A 381 -20.39 -11.25 -22.68
CA LEU A 381 -20.13 -10.29 -21.61
C LEU A 381 -18.81 -10.62 -20.87
N PRO A 382 -18.10 -9.60 -20.35
CA PRO A 382 -16.98 -9.83 -19.45
C PRO A 382 -17.40 -10.69 -18.26
N SER A 383 -16.61 -11.70 -17.89
CA SER A 383 -16.88 -12.61 -16.81
C SER A 383 -15.72 -12.65 -15.83
N ILE A 384 -16.00 -12.39 -14.57
CA ILE A 384 -15.09 -12.50 -13.43
C ILE A 384 -14.71 -13.98 -13.26
N HIS A 385 -15.68 -14.87 -13.29
CA HIS A 385 -15.50 -16.32 -13.17
C HIS A 385 -14.50 -16.85 -14.20
N LYS A 386 -14.71 -16.58 -15.51
CA LYS A 386 -13.79 -17.00 -16.57
C LYS A 386 -12.39 -16.41 -16.38
N HIS A 387 -12.32 -15.15 -15.96
CA HIS A 387 -11.06 -14.47 -15.73
C HIS A 387 -10.30 -15.08 -14.55
N MET A 388 -10.97 -15.35 -13.43
CA MET A 388 -10.37 -15.94 -12.23
C MET A 388 -9.92 -17.38 -12.47
N LEU A 389 -10.71 -18.18 -13.20
CA LEU A 389 -10.30 -19.54 -13.58
C LEU A 389 -9.05 -19.56 -14.47
N SER A 390 -8.90 -18.62 -15.38
CA SER A 390 -7.71 -18.54 -16.23
C SER A 390 -6.45 -18.19 -15.42
N ARG A 391 -6.58 -17.35 -14.39
CA ARG A 391 -5.48 -17.01 -13.47
C ARG A 391 -5.09 -18.16 -12.54
N ASN A 392 -6.08 -18.91 -12.04
CA ASN A 392 -5.82 -20.07 -11.17
C ASN A 392 -5.09 -21.21 -11.89
N LYS A 393 -5.22 -21.31 -13.22
CA LYS A 393 -4.46 -22.29 -14.02
C LYS A 393 -3.00 -21.88 -14.25
N ALA A 394 -2.69 -20.61 -14.11
CA ALA A 394 -1.35 -20.05 -14.32
C ALA A 394 -0.51 -19.99 -13.03
N LEU A 395 -1.07 -20.40 -11.90
CA LEU A 395 -0.46 -20.48 -10.56
C LEU A 395 -0.19 -21.93 -10.17
#